data_16776786cf87d1b889b3b48f5d929362
#
_entry.id   16776786cf87d1b889b3b48f5d929362
#
_cell.length_a   1.000
_cell.length_b   1.000
_cell.length_c   1.000
_cell.angle_alpha   90.00
_cell.angle_beta   90.00
_cell.angle_gamma   90.00
#
_symmetry.space_group_name_H-M   'P 1'
#
loop_
_entity.id
_entity.type
_entity.pdbx_description
1 polymer ?
#
loop_
_entity_poly.entity_id
_entity_poly.type
_entity_poly.pdbx_seq_one_letter_code
_entity_poly.pdbx_strand_id
1 'polypeptide(L)'
;MRAPLGLALVAALWASAAGAQPGPNEQARGLLEDGRAYLKSGQTKQAVDNFNTIVSGFAGTDSVDDALLEIGRWQMDVERNADQARAAFEDVTKRFPQSDGAPGAYYYLGRLALARATTAAELDDALAQFVRVQRLYPGSEWVPRALHGSALVHRKAGRLPDAVESARRVALEYPNSEAAPEAYFEAGHALALMGEPRAAMEELQQIRNRFPQSEWAPRALERITTLYRLYGGMAPAFALDPAYSLGAGDVLKDVRALLVTPDGQTWVASDKVKGVVPFGPDGKMGSSLTGVDLRSLSASPRGELLVAARLAVRLGPRDIRSFSIPSDKPGVPEPLERIEAALVTPGGSVLVADGKHKKVYRFDGKFQFKDTFPDAKEREVTRMALDPDGGLVFLDRDLKTVTTYDETGKMLRTIAARGAGYELKKPVDVAVDAFRQTYVADQEGAVLVFSPQGKLLTTLAGAARPTALALDATGAVLVYDDKAQRVVRYR
;
A
#
# COMPACT_ATOMS: atom_id res chain seq x y z
N MET A 1 34.36 -29.04 -84.23
CA MET A 1 34.36 -29.55 -82.83
C MET A 1 33.49 -28.61 -82.03
N ARG A 2 32.46 -29.10 -81.41
CA ARG A 2 31.35 -28.37 -80.79
C ARG A 2 31.76 -27.95 -79.39
N ALA A 3 31.60 -26.64 -79.06
CA ALA A 3 31.59 -26.09 -77.72
C ALA A 3 30.16 -26.00 -77.17
N PRO A 4 29.89 -26.36 -75.92
CA PRO A 4 28.53 -26.31 -75.40
C PRO A 4 28.19 -24.93 -74.89
N LEU A 5 27.16 -24.34 -75.51
CA LEU A 5 26.32 -23.28 -74.96
C LEU A 5 25.49 -23.88 -73.83
N GLY A 6 25.64 -23.41 -72.63
CA GLY A 6 24.76 -23.89 -71.54
C GLY A 6 25.13 -23.48 -70.15
N LEU A 7 25.54 -22.22 -69.89
CA LEU A 7 25.81 -21.76 -68.50
C LEU A 7 25.54 -20.24 -68.28
N ALA A 8 24.69 -19.61 -69.08
CA ALA A 8 24.43 -18.17 -69.01
C ALA A 8 22.95 -17.82 -68.72
N LEU A 9 22.11 -18.76 -68.29
CA LEU A 9 20.66 -18.50 -68.12
C LEU A 9 20.12 -18.84 -66.70
N VAL A 10 20.99 -19.09 -65.69
CA VAL A 10 20.55 -19.38 -64.31
C VAL A 10 20.92 -18.23 -63.38
N ALA A 11 21.75 -17.26 -63.78
CA ALA A 11 22.14 -16.13 -62.92
C ALA A 11 21.18 -14.92 -63.00
N ALA A 12 20.14 -14.94 -63.84
CA ALA A 12 19.23 -13.79 -64.02
C ALA A 12 17.87 -13.96 -63.29
N LEU A 13 17.64 -15.02 -62.55
CA LEU A 13 16.38 -15.28 -61.86
C LEU A 13 16.49 -15.19 -60.32
N TRP A 14 17.64 -14.80 -59.78
CA TRP A 14 17.84 -14.57 -58.34
C TRP A 14 17.98 -13.08 -57.95
N ALA A 15 17.80 -12.17 -58.86
CA ALA A 15 17.92 -10.73 -58.61
C ALA A 15 16.58 -9.98 -58.46
N SER A 16 15.43 -10.66 -58.38
CA SER A 16 14.11 -10.03 -58.25
C SER A 16 13.34 -10.34 -56.97
N ALA A 17 14.02 -10.85 -55.93
CA ALA A 17 13.45 -11.01 -54.60
C ALA A 17 14.30 -10.28 -53.54
N ALA A 18 14.91 -9.14 -53.90
CA ALA A 18 15.30 -8.14 -52.93
C ALA A 18 14.01 -7.45 -52.48
N GLY A 19 13.31 -8.05 -51.52
CA GLY A 19 12.21 -7.38 -50.83
C GLY A 19 12.70 -6.00 -50.37
N ALA A 20 11.96 -4.96 -50.71
CA ALA A 20 12.28 -3.63 -50.24
C ALA A 20 12.52 -3.69 -48.75
N GLN A 21 13.65 -3.17 -48.27
CA GLN A 21 13.88 -3.11 -46.82
C GLN A 21 12.70 -2.36 -46.20
N PRO A 22 12.15 -2.86 -45.07
CA PRO A 22 11.03 -2.20 -44.43
C PRO A 22 11.39 -0.75 -44.11
N GLY A 23 10.44 0.14 -44.35
CA GLY A 23 10.63 1.58 -44.09
C GLY A 23 10.87 1.84 -42.59
N PRO A 24 11.36 3.04 -42.22
CA PRO A 24 11.68 3.37 -40.84
C PRO A 24 10.50 3.15 -39.88
N ASN A 25 9.27 3.46 -40.26
CA ASN A 25 8.07 3.21 -39.42
C ASN A 25 7.81 1.73 -39.22
N GLU A 26 8.01 0.90 -40.25
CA GLU A 26 7.80 -0.54 -40.16
C GLU A 26 8.89 -1.20 -39.30
N GLN A 27 10.15 -0.75 -39.43
CA GLN A 27 11.24 -1.21 -38.56
C GLN A 27 11.01 -0.85 -37.07
N ALA A 28 10.62 0.42 -36.82
CA ALA A 28 10.32 0.87 -35.47
C ALA A 28 9.14 0.11 -34.86
N ARG A 29 8.09 -0.15 -35.64
CA ARG A 29 6.94 -0.97 -35.21
C ARG A 29 7.37 -2.40 -34.87
N GLY A 30 8.20 -3.03 -35.70
CA GLY A 30 8.74 -4.37 -35.43
C GLY A 30 9.53 -4.40 -34.12
N LEU A 31 10.42 -3.41 -33.89
CA LEU A 31 11.15 -3.30 -32.63
C LEU A 31 10.22 -3.08 -31.43
N LEU A 32 9.13 -2.33 -31.58
CA LEU A 32 8.14 -2.10 -30.51
C LEU A 32 7.41 -3.40 -30.16
N GLU A 33 6.96 -4.15 -31.16
CA GLU A 33 6.29 -5.44 -30.96
C GLU A 33 7.22 -6.46 -30.30
N ASP A 34 8.46 -6.57 -30.79
CA ASP A 34 9.50 -7.42 -30.18
C ASP A 34 9.79 -7.00 -28.73
N GLY A 35 9.92 -5.71 -28.48
CA GLY A 35 10.13 -5.18 -27.11
C GLY A 35 8.99 -5.55 -26.18
N ARG A 36 7.74 -5.42 -26.61
CA ARG A 36 6.56 -5.84 -25.84
C ARG A 36 6.52 -7.36 -25.62
N ALA A 37 6.95 -8.16 -26.62
CA ALA A 37 7.07 -9.62 -26.47
C ALA A 37 8.16 -10.01 -25.46
N TYR A 38 9.30 -9.32 -25.49
CA TYR A 38 10.38 -9.51 -24.50
C TYR A 38 9.92 -9.18 -23.08
N LEU A 39 9.12 -8.12 -22.85
CA LEU A 39 8.54 -7.84 -21.54
C LEU A 39 7.65 -8.99 -21.05
N LYS A 40 6.79 -9.52 -21.91
CA LYS A 40 5.91 -10.66 -21.59
C LYS A 40 6.67 -11.93 -21.24
N SER A 41 7.85 -12.14 -21.83
CA SER A 41 8.71 -13.29 -21.55
C SER A 41 9.74 -13.06 -20.44
N GLY A 42 9.69 -11.89 -19.75
CA GLY A 42 10.63 -11.54 -18.68
C GLY A 42 12.02 -11.10 -19.14
N GLN A 43 12.23 -10.93 -20.43
CA GLN A 43 13.49 -10.50 -21.03
C GLN A 43 13.61 -8.97 -21.06
N THR A 44 13.55 -8.37 -19.86
CA THR A 44 13.40 -6.92 -19.68
C THR A 44 14.52 -6.11 -20.34
N LYS A 45 15.76 -6.59 -20.31
CA LYS A 45 16.90 -5.86 -20.90
C LYS A 45 16.74 -5.71 -22.40
N GLN A 46 16.42 -6.80 -23.11
CA GLN A 46 16.21 -6.78 -24.56
C GLN A 46 15.03 -5.85 -24.94
N ALA A 47 13.96 -5.86 -24.15
CA ALA A 47 12.84 -4.96 -24.35
C ALA A 47 13.28 -3.49 -24.30
N VAL A 48 14.00 -3.11 -23.23
CA VAL A 48 14.47 -1.72 -23.03
C VAL A 48 15.47 -1.31 -24.10
N ASP A 49 16.36 -2.22 -24.53
CA ASP A 49 17.31 -1.96 -25.62
C ASP A 49 16.56 -1.67 -26.93
N ASN A 50 15.50 -2.41 -27.25
CA ASN A 50 14.63 -2.16 -28.41
C ASN A 50 13.95 -0.78 -28.32
N PHE A 51 13.33 -0.46 -27.18
CA PHE A 51 12.67 0.85 -26.99
C PHE A 51 13.65 2.01 -27.09
N ASN A 52 14.84 1.90 -26.52
CA ASN A 52 15.89 2.92 -26.66
C ASN A 52 16.36 3.06 -28.10
N THR A 53 16.43 1.95 -28.85
CA THR A 53 16.77 1.98 -30.29
C THR A 53 15.71 2.75 -31.09
N ILE A 54 14.42 2.58 -30.75
CA ILE A 54 13.32 3.36 -31.39
C ILE A 54 13.51 4.85 -31.09
N VAL A 55 13.66 5.21 -29.83
CA VAL A 55 13.76 6.62 -29.40
C VAL A 55 14.96 7.32 -30.01
N SER A 56 16.12 6.65 -30.13
CA SER A 56 17.35 7.24 -30.63
C SER A 56 17.53 7.15 -32.15
N GLY A 57 17.14 6.01 -32.75
CA GLY A 57 17.39 5.71 -34.15
C GLY A 57 16.21 6.01 -35.07
N PHE A 58 14.99 6.09 -34.55
CA PHE A 58 13.75 6.24 -35.31
C PHE A 58 12.89 7.42 -34.84
N ALA A 59 13.53 8.52 -34.44
CA ALA A 59 12.91 9.67 -33.80
C ALA A 59 11.75 10.33 -34.56
N GLY A 60 11.63 10.09 -35.85
CA GLY A 60 10.56 10.62 -36.72
C GLY A 60 9.42 9.63 -36.98
N THR A 61 9.36 8.51 -36.30
CA THR A 61 8.33 7.46 -36.47
C THR A 61 7.21 7.56 -35.45
N ASP A 62 6.07 6.97 -35.78
CA ASP A 62 4.88 6.92 -34.90
C ASP A 62 5.04 6.02 -33.67
N SER A 63 6.14 5.24 -33.57
CA SER A 63 6.39 4.32 -32.46
C SER A 63 7.20 4.94 -31.31
N VAL A 64 7.62 6.20 -31.42
CA VAL A 64 8.50 6.85 -30.43
C VAL A 64 7.77 7.14 -29.12
N ASP A 65 6.56 7.63 -29.19
CA ASP A 65 5.72 7.92 -28.02
C ASP A 65 5.36 6.64 -27.26
N ASP A 66 5.03 5.56 -27.97
CA ASP A 66 4.82 4.22 -27.40
C ASP A 66 6.08 3.68 -26.72
N ALA A 67 7.24 3.80 -27.39
CA ALA A 67 8.52 3.36 -26.80
C ALA A 67 8.86 4.15 -25.52
N LEU A 68 8.66 5.46 -25.51
CA LEU A 68 8.82 6.31 -24.33
C LEU A 68 7.83 5.93 -23.22
N LEU A 69 6.58 5.62 -23.58
CA LEU A 69 5.56 5.16 -22.63
C LEU A 69 6.00 3.85 -21.95
N GLU A 70 6.50 2.86 -22.72
CA GLU A 70 7.00 1.60 -22.18
C GLU A 70 8.27 1.78 -21.32
N ILE A 71 9.20 2.66 -21.73
CA ILE A 71 10.38 3.02 -20.90
C ILE A 71 9.93 3.64 -19.59
N GLY A 72 8.97 4.58 -19.61
CA GLY A 72 8.43 5.18 -18.40
C GLY A 72 7.80 4.16 -17.46
N ARG A 73 7.02 3.22 -17.99
CA ARG A 73 6.44 2.11 -17.22
C ARG A 73 7.51 1.22 -16.59
N TRP A 74 8.51 0.84 -17.36
CA TRP A 74 9.63 0.04 -16.85
C TRP A 74 10.39 0.77 -15.73
N GLN A 75 10.69 2.05 -15.90
CA GLN A 75 11.32 2.87 -14.86
C GLN A 75 10.47 2.94 -13.58
N MET A 76 9.14 3.03 -13.73
CA MET A 76 8.23 3.11 -12.60
C MET A 76 8.09 1.76 -11.88
N ASP A 77 7.85 0.67 -12.61
CA ASP A 77 7.41 -0.59 -12.04
C ASP A 77 8.56 -1.54 -11.71
N VAL A 78 9.67 -1.50 -12.45
CA VAL A 78 10.83 -2.39 -12.29
C VAL A 78 11.99 -1.69 -11.59
N GLU A 79 12.50 -0.60 -12.16
CA GLU A 79 13.63 0.15 -11.59
C GLU A 79 13.26 0.98 -10.36
N ARG A 80 11.97 1.22 -10.14
CA ARG A 80 11.45 2.05 -9.05
C ARG A 80 12.01 3.48 -9.08
N ASN A 81 12.36 3.96 -10.26
CA ASN A 81 12.91 5.29 -10.49
C ASN A 81 11.81 6.26 -10.97
N ALA A 82 11.11 6.85 -10.00
CA ALA A 82 9.98 7.73 -10.28
C ALA A 82 10.36 9.01 -11.07
N ASP A 83 11.61 9.48 -10.94
CA ASP A 83 12.04 10.71 -11.63
C ASP A 83 12.33 10.44 -13.10
N GLN A 84 12.96 9.32 -13.44
CA GLN A 84 13.15 8.92 -14.84
C GLN A 84 11.82 8.51 -15.50
N ALA A 85 10.94 7.82 -14.76
CA ALA A 85 9.59 7.52 -15.24
C ALA A 85 8.83 8.81 -15.60
N ARG A 86 8.85 9.80 -14.70
CA ARG A 86 8.23 11.12 -14.93
C ARG A 86 8.79 11.78 -16.18
N ALA A 87 10.12 11.84 -16.34
CA ALA A 87 10.77 12.46 -17.49
C ALA A 87 10.30 11.82 -18.82
N ALA A 88 10.22 10.48 -18.87
CA ALA A 88 9.75 9.77 -20.05
C ALA A 88 8.28 10.11 -20.39
N PHE A 89 7.37 10.10 -19.39
CA PHE A 89 5.97 10.46 -19.62
C PHE A 89 5.77 11.93 -19.98
N GLU A 90 6.54 12.84 -19.38
CA GLU A 90 6.53 14.26 -19.76
C GLU A 90 7.03 14.48 -21.19
N ASP A 91 8.01 13.70 -21.64
CA ASP A 91 8.50 13.77 -23.03
C ASP A 91 7.40 13.37 -24.01
N VAL A 92 6.64 12.31 -23.73
CA VAL A 92 5.45 11.94 -24.54
C VAL A 92 4.46 13.09 -24.58
N THR A 93 4.05 13.64 -23.44
CA THR A 93 3.00 14.67 -23.40
C THR A 93 3.41 16.00 -24.04
N LYS A 94 4.71 16.31 -24.04
CA LYS A 94 5.26 17.56 -24.64
C LYS A 94 5.50 17.44 -26.14
N ARG A 95 6.08 16.33 -26.58
CA ARG A 95 6.46 16.13 -27.98
C ARG A 95 5.34 15.54 -28.84
N PHE A 96 4.51 14.70 -28.26
CA PHE A 96 3.49 13.91 -28.94
C PHE A 96 2.08 14.09 -28.35
N PRO A 97 1.60 15.34 -28.12
CA PRO A 97 0.34 15.57 -27.40
C PRO A 97 -0.91 15.08 -28.16
N GLN A 98 -0.80 14.70 -29.42
CA GLN A 98 -1.90 14.19 -30.23
C GLN A 98 -1.78 12.69 -30.52
N SER A 99 -0.76 12.02 -29.97
CA SER A 99 -0.55 10.59 -30.17
C SER A 99 -1.48 9.75 -29.29
N ASP A 100 -1.58 8.48 -29.61
CA ASP A 100 -2.33 7.48 -28.83
C ASP A 100 -1.62 7.08 -27.52
N GLY A 101 -0.30 7.32 -27.41
CA GLY A 101 0.47 7.19 -26.17
C GLY A 101 0.23 8.31 -25.15
N ALA A 102 -0.18 9.52 -25.61
CA ALA A 102 -0.33 10.69 -24.74
C ALA A 102 -1.33 10.49 -23.58
N PRO A 103 -2.54 9.92 -23.76
CA PRO A 103 -3.46 9.67 -22.66
C PRO A 103 -2.89 8.70 -21.63
N GLY A 104 -2.13 7.68 -22.05
CA GLY A 104 -1.41 6.77 -21.16
C GLY A 104 -0.35 7.50 -20.33
N ALA A 105 0.41 8.40 -20.96
CA ALA A 105 1.42 9.19 -20.27
C ALA A 105 0.81 10.11 -19.19
N TYR A 106 -0.29 10.81 -19.47
CA TYR A 106 -1.03 11.59 -18.47
C TYR A 106 -1.55 10.72 -17.32
N TYR A 107 -2.07 9.53 -17.62
CA TYR A 107 -2.50 8.59 -16.59
C TYR A 107 -1.35 8.20 -15.65
N TYR A 108 -0.18 7.85 -16.18
CA TYR A 108 0.97 7.49 -15.35
C TYR A 108 1.56 8.67 -14.60
N LEU A 109 1.56 9.88 -15.16
CA LEU A 109 1.89 11.11 -14.43
C LEU A 109 0.96 11.32 -13.24
N GLY A 110 -0.34 11.10 -13.41
CA GLY A 110 -1.33 11.11 -12.32
C GLY A 110 -1.03 10.08 -11.23
N ARG A 111 -0.67 8.85 -11.60
CA ARG A 111 -0.27 7.80 -10.65
C ARG A 111 0.98 8.17 -9.86
N LEU A 112 2.01 8.70 -10.53
CA LEU A 112 3.25 9.15 -9.87
C LEU A 112 2.98 10.31 -8.91
N ALA A 113 2.13 11.26 -9.31
CA ALA A 113 1.74 12.39 -8.47
C ALA A 113 0.95 11.91 -7.24
N LEU A 114 -0.05 11.03 -7.43
CA LEU A 114 -0.86 10.47 -6.33
C LEU A 114 -0.01 9.68 -5.32
N ALA A 115 0.97 8.91 -5.79
CA ALA A 115 1.85 8.13 -4.94
C ALA A 115 2.72 8.99 -4.00
N ARG A 116 3.03 10.23 -4.41
CA ARG A 116 3.83 11.18 -3.62
C ARG A 116 3.00 12.18 -2.84
N ALA A 117 1.72 12.37 -3.21
CA ALA A 117 0.87 13.41 -2.66
C ALA A 117 0.65 13.21 -1.15
N THR A 118 1.00 14.24 -0.38
CA THR A 118 0.81 14.33 1.08
C THR A 118 -0.04 15.54 1.47
N THR A 119 -0.19 16.50 0.57
CA THR A 119 -0.97 17.73 0.76
C THR A 119 -2.17 17.78 -0.19
N ALA A 120 -3.18 18.60 0.14
CA ALA A 120 -4.34 18.79 -0.71
C ALA A 120 -3.97 19.33 -2.10
N ALA A 121 -2.99 20.25 -2.19
CA ALA A 121 -2.52 20.79 -3.46
C ALA A 121 -1.88 19.71 -4.35
N GLU A 122 -1.06 18.83 -3.78
CA GLU A 122 -0.45 17.72 -4.52
C GLU A 122 -1.51 16.70 -4.97
N LEU A 123 -2.56 16.49 -4.20
CA LEU A 123 -3.70 15.65 -4.61
C LEU A 123 -4.47 16.28 -5.77
N ASP A 124 -4.67 17.59 -5.75
CA ASP A 124 -5.33 18.30 -6.85
C ASP A 124 -4.45 18.29 -8.12
N ASP A 125 -3.12 18.37 -8.01
CA ASP A 125 -2.19 18.18 -9.14
C ASP A 125 -2.30 16.77 -9.74
N ALA A 126 -2.40 15.73 -8.89
CA ALA A 126 -2.62 14.37 -9.35
C ALA A 126 -3.97 14.22 -10.07
N LEU A 127 -5.04 14.80 -9.51
CA LEU A 127 -6.36 14.80 -10.12
C LEU A 127 -6.35 15.48 -11.49
N ALA A 128 -5.64 16.61 -11.61
CA ALA A 128 -5.54 17.33 -12.87
C ALA A 128 -4.98 16.47 -14.00
N GLN A 129 -4.05 15.55 -13.73
CA GLN A 129 -3.51 14.65 -14.77
C GLN A 129 -4.60 13.68 -15.26
N PHE A 130 -5.35 13.05 -14.35
CA PHE A 130 -6.45 12.15 -14.71
C PHE A 130 -7.58 12.87 -15.45
N VAL A 131 -7.92 14.09 -15.04
CA VAL A 131 -8.92 14.92 -15.70
C VAL A 131 -8.47 15.31 -17.13
N ARG A 132 -7.17 15.52 -17.37
CA ARG A 132 -6.65 15.75 -18.73
C ARG A 132 -6.96 14.57 -19.66
N VAL A 133 -6.78 13.33 -19.22
CA VAL A 133 -7.13 12.14 -20.02
C VAL A 133 -8.61 12.19 -20.41
N GLN A 134 -9.50 12.44 -19.44
CA GLN A 134 -10.95 12.46 -19.67
C GLN A 134 -11.40 13.58 -20.60
N ARG A 135 -10.77 14.77 -20.50
CA ARG A 135 -11.19 15.96 -21.25
C ARG A 135 -10.55 16.08 -22.63
N LEU A 136 -9.27 15.73 -22.75
CA LEU A 136 -8.51 15.88 -23.98
C LEU A 136 -8.66 14.66 -24.91
N TYR A 137 -8.90 13.47 -24.31
CA TYR A 137 -8.93 12.20 -25.04
C TYR A 137 -10.17 11.36 -24.66
N PRO A 138 -11.39 11.90 -24.81
CA PRO A 138 -12.61 11.24 -24.31
C PRO A 138 -12.91 9.87 -24.94
N GLY A 139 -12.34 9.59 -26.13
CA GLY A 139 -12.46 8.29 -26.82
C GLY A 139 -11.35 7.30 -26.50
N SER A 140 -10.40 7.64 -25.64
CA SER A 140 -9.26 6.78 -25.33
C SER A 140 -9.64 5.63 -24.38
N GLU A 141 -9.02 4.46 -24.59
CA GLU A 141 -9.09 3.31 -23.66
C GLU A 141 -8.56 3.62 -22.26
N TRP A 142 -7.82 4.71 -22.08
CA TRP A 142 -7.29 5.15 -20.79
C TRP A 142 -8.31 5.90 -19.94
N VAL A 143 -9.46 6.30 -20.50
CA VAL A 143 -10.49 7.06 -19.75
C VAL A 143 -11.02 6.27 -18.55
N PRO A 144 -11.38 4.98 -18.64
CA PRO A 144 -11.83 4.22 -17.49
C PRO A 144 -10.80 4.15 -16.36
N ARG A 145 -9.51 3.95 -16.72
CA ARG A 145 -8.41 3.96 -15.75
C ARG A 145 -8.20 5.34 -15.13
N ALA A 146 -8.36 6.41 -15.91
CA ALA A 146 -8.24 7.78 -15.40
C ALA A 146 -9.40 8.16 -14.47
N LEU A 147 -10.62 7.72 -14.76
CA LEU A 147 -11.77 7.87 -13.85
C LEU A 147 -11.55 7.13 -12.53
N HIS A 148 -11.06 5.90 -12.58
CA HIS A 148 -10.67 5.16 -11.38
C HIS A 148 -9.55 5.89 -10.62
N GLY A 149 -8.52 6.39 -11.31
CA GLY A 149 -7.46 7.22 -10.72
C GLY A 149 -8.01 8.47 -10.01
N SER A 150 -9.01 9.13 -10.62
CA SER A 150 -9.71 10.27 -9.99
C SER A 150 -10.43 9.84 -8.71
N ALA A 151 -11.10 8.67 -8.71
CA ALA A 151 -11.74 8.13 -7.51
C ALA A 151 -10.76 7.90 -6.36
N LEU A 152 -9.57 7.34 -6.66
CA LEU A 152 -8.51 7.16 -5.66
C LEU A 152 -8.02 8.49 -5.07
N VAL A 153 -7.86 9.52 -5.92
CA VAL A 153 -7.48 10.87 -5.44
C VAL A 153 -8.56 11.45 -4.54
N HIS A 154 -9.82 11.39 -4.96
CA HIS A 154 -10.96 11.90 -4.18
C HIS A 154 -11.04 11.19 -2.81
N ARG A 155 -10.89 9.87 -2.78
CA ARG A 155 -10.89 9.13 -1.52
C ARG A 155 -9.72 9.57 -0.61
N LYS A 156 -8.50 9.64 -1.14
CA LYS A 156 -7.33 10.08 -0.36
C LYS A 156 -7.48 11.52 0.15
N ALA A 157 -8.15 12.38 -0.62
CA ALA A 157 -8.50 13.76 -0.22
C ALA A 157 -9.69 13.85 0.77
N GLY A 158 -10.31 12.72 1.13
CA GLY A 158 -11.50 12.70 1.99
C GLY A 158 -12.80 13.15 1.29
N ARG A 159 -12.77 13.38 -0.02
CA ARG A 159 -13.93 13.72 -0.86
C ARG A 159 -14.68 12.45 -1.26
N LEU A 160 -15.22 11.74 -0.27
CA LEU A 160 -15.78 10.40 -0.44
C LEU A 160 -16.95 10.32 -1.43
N PRO A 161 -17.92 11.27 -1.44
CA PRO A 161 -19.00 11.29 -2.45
C PRO A 161 -18.44 11.37 -3.88
N ASP A 162 -17.44 12.22 -4.13
CA ASP A 162 -16.80 12.37 -5.44
C ASP A 162 -16.03 11.11 -5.86
N ALA A 163 -15.47 10.39 -4.87
CA ALA A 163 -14.82 9.11 -5.11
C ALA A 163 -15.84 8.06 -5.60
N VAL A 164 -17.00 7.96 -4.92
CA VAL A 164 -18.09 7.05 -5.33
C VAL A 164 -18.61 7.41 -6.72
N GLU A 165 -18.81 8.70 -6.99
CA GLU A 165 -19.28 9.16 -8.31
C GLU A 165 -18.30 8.78 -9.42
N SER A 166 -17.02 9.13 -9.26
CA SER A 166 -15.99 8.83 -10.25
C SER A 166 -15.84 7.33 -10.51
N ALA A 167 -15.89 6.51 -9.45
CA ALA A 167 -15.82 5.06 -9.57
C ALA A 167 -17.07 4.47 -10.26
N ARG A 168 -18.27 4.92 -9.90
CA ARG A 168 -19.51 4.47 -10.53
C ARG A 168 -19.60 4.83 -12.00
N ARG A 169 -19.03 5.95 -12.41
CA ARG A 169 -18.94 6.30 -13.83
C ARG A 169 -18.20 5.24 -14.63
N VAL A 170 -17.09 4.68 -14.11
CA VAL A 170 -16.41 3.56 -14.78
C VAL A 170 -17.35 2.37 -14.94
N ALA A 171 -18.07 2.00 -13.87
CA ALA A 171 -18.95 0.86 -13.84
C ALA A 171 -20.15 1.00 -14.79
N LEU A 172 -20.64 2.21 -15.00
CA LEU A 172 -21.81 2.52 -15.82
C LEU A 172 -21.44 2.82 -17.29
N GLU A 173 -20.43 3.65 -17.52
CA GLU A 173 -20.04 4.10 -18.87
C GLU A 173 -19.10 3.09 -19.56
N TYR A 174 -18.31 2.33 -18.78
CA TYR A 174 -17.28 1.40 -19.27
C TYR A 174 -17.36 0.02 -18.62
N PRO A 175 -18.52 -0.66 -18.60
CA PRO A 175 -18.75 -1.88 -17.82
C PRO A 175 -17.88 -3.07 -18.21
N ASN A 176 -17.31 -3.06 -19.41
CA ASN A 176 -16.44 -4.13 -19.93
C ASN A 176 -14.95 -3.76 -19.86
N SER A 177 -14.60 -2.62 -19.27
CA SER A 177 -13.19 -2.23 -19.12
C SER A 177 -12.50 -3.07 -18.03
N GLU A 178 -11.19 -3.25 -18.17
CA GLU A 178 -10.38 -3.90 -17.14
C GLU A 178 -10.41 -3.13 -15.80
N ALA A 179 -10.70 -1.82 -15.83
CA ALA A 179 -10.81 -0.99 -14.63
C ALA A 179 -12.16 -1.15 -13.90
N ALA A 180 -13.16 -1.80 -14.49
CA ALA A 180 -14.50 -1.90 -13.88
C ALA A 180 -14.51 -2.64 -12.54
N PRO A 181 -13.85 -3.81 -12.36
CA PRO A 181 -13.80 -4.48 -11.06
C PRO A 181 -13.14 -3.62 -9.98
N GLU A 182 -12.04 -2.93 -10.31
CA GLU A 182 -11.35 -2.02 -9.39
C GLU A 182 -12.24 -0.85 -9.00
N ALA A 183 -13.00 -0.30 -9.96
CA ALA A 183 -13.90 0.81 -9.71
C ALA A 183 -15.06 0.42 -8.77
N TYR A 184 -15.68 -0.74 -8.95
CA TYR A 184 -16.66 -1.25 -7.98
C TYR A 184 -16.05 -1.43 -6.59
N PHE A 185 -14.82 -1.93 -6.52
CA PHE A 185 -14.12 -2.10 -5.25
C PHE A 185 -13.88 -0.75 -4.57
N GLU A 186 -13.46 0.25 -5.33
CA GLU A 186 -13.22 1.61 -4.83
C GLU A 186 -14.51 2.29 -4.37
N ALA A 187 -15.61 2.15 -5.13
CA ALA A 187 -16.93 2.66 -4.73
C ALA A 187 -17.41 2.01 -3.42
N GLY A 188 -17.30 0.70 -3.30
CA GLY A 188 -17.63 -0.02 -2.07
C GLY A 188 -16.77 0.40 -0.89
N HIS A 189 -15.46 0.64 -1.12
CA HIS A 189 -14.56 1.13 -0.10
C HIS A 189 -14.96 2.54 0.37
N ALA A 190 -15.16 3.47 -0.55
CA ALA A 190 -15.56 4.84 -0.21
C ALA A 190 -16.89 4.89 0.56
N LEU A 191 -17.89 4.09 0.16
CA LEU A 191 -19.16 3.96 0.87
C LEU A 191 -18.99 3.44 2.31
N ALA A 192 -18.11 2.46 2.51
CA ALA A 192 -17.81 1.96 3.86
C ALA A 192 -17.18 3.06 4.74
N LEU A 193 -16.27 3.87 4.18
CA LEU A 193 -15.68 5.02 4.88
C LEU A 193 -16.71 6.12 5.19
N MET A 194 -17.74 6.28 4.36
CA MET A 194 -18.89 7.18 4.63
C MET A 194 -19.80 6.67 5.76
N GLY A 195 -19.64 5.42 6.18
CA GLY A 195 -20.50 4.79 7.17
C GLY A 195 -21.77 4.19 6.54
N GLU A 196 -21.74 3.85 5.27
CA GLU A 196 -22.80 3.21 4.50
C GLU A 196 -22.49 1.72 4.20
N PRO A 197 -22.37 0.86 5.22
CA PRO A 197 -21.85 -0.50 5.04
C PRO A 197 -22.73 -1.38 4.17
N ARG A 198 -24.07 -1.15 4.14
CA ARG A 198 -24.97 -1.92 3.28
C ARG A 198 -24.72 -1.59 1.81
N ALA A 199 -24.70 -0.32 1.47
CA ALA A 199 -24.39 0.12 0.11
C ALA A 199 -23.00 -0.33 -0.33
N ALA A 200 -22.01 -0.29 0.59
CA ALA A 200 -20.68 -0.81 0.34
C ALA A 200 -20.67 -2.30 -0.01
N MET A 201 -21.41 -3.12 0.74
CA MET A 201 -21.53 -4.56 0.46
C MET A 201 -22.22 -4.82 -0.88
N GLU A 202 -23.23 -4.03 -1.25
CA GLU A 202 -23.92 -4.13 -2.54
C GLU A 202 -22.97 -3.85 -3.72
N GLU A 203 -22.16 -2.79 -3.64
CA GLU A 203 -21.17 -2.49 -4.68
C GLU A 203 -20.10 -3.59 -4.79
N LEU A 204 -19.57 -4.04 -3.66
CA LEU A 204 -18.59 -5.13 -3.63
C LEU A 204 -19.16 -6.45 -4.18
N GLN A 205 -20.45 -6.72 -3.95
CA GLN A 205 -21.13 -7.91 -4.48
C GLN A 205 -21.24 -7.87 -6.01
N GLN A 206 -21.31 -6.68 -6.65
CA GLN A 206 -21.30 -6.57 -8.11
C GLN A 206 -20.05 -7.18 -8.73
N ILE A 207 -18.90 -7.08 -8.06
CA ILE A 207 -17.64 -7.67 -8.55
C ILE A 207 -17.79 -9.19 -8.66
N ARG A 208 -18.33 -9.83 -7.62
CA ARG A 208 -18.53 -11.28 -7.60
C ARG A 208 -19.58 -11.77 -8.62
N ASN A 209 -20.58 -10.95 -8.87
CA ASN A 209 -21.65 -11.27 -9.81
C ASN A 209 -21.23 -11.09 -11.27
N ARG A 210 -20.49 -10.02 -11.58
CA ARG A 210 -20.14 -9.61 -12.94
C ARG A 210 -18.75 -10.06 -13.37
N PHE A 211 -17.80 -10.12 -12.42
CA PHE A 211 -16.40 -10.42 -12.67
C PHE A 211 -15.87 -11.56 -11.77
N PRO A 212 -16.53 -12.74 -11.75
CA PRO A 212 -16.20 -13.81 -10.79
C PRO A 212 -14.78 -14.38 -10.98
N GLN A 213 -14.19 -14.20 -12.16
CA GLN A 213 -12.83 -14.66 -12.48
C GLN A 213 -11.78 -13.56 -12.25
N SER A 214 -12.19 -12.36 -11.87
CA SER A 214 -11.27 -11.27 -11.55
C SER A 214 -10.54 -11.54 -10.23
N GLU A 215 -9.29 -11.11 -10.13
CA GLU A 215 -8.54 -11.09 -8.86
C GLU A 215 -9.22 -10.25 -7.75
N TRP A 216 -10.15 -9.37 -8.14
CA TRP A 216 -10.93 -8.55 -7.21
C TRP A 216 -12.09 -9.30 -6.55
N ALA A 217 -12.55 -10.42 -7.12
CA ALA A 217 -13.68 -11.16 -6.56
C ALA A 217 -13.38 -11.77 -5.17
N PRO A 218 -12.25 -12.44 -4.92
CA PRO A 218 -11.89 -12.88 -3.57
C PRO A 218 -11.66 -11.71 -2.62
N ARG A 219 -11.02 -10.62 -3.04
CA ARG A 219 -10.83 -9.41 -2.24
C ARG A 219 -12.16 -8.77 -1.83
N ALA A 220 -13.12 -8.72 -2.76
CA ALA A 220 -14.47 -8.23 -2.47
C ALA A 220 -15.17 -9.09 -1.42
N LEU A 221 -15.04 -10.41 -1.48
CA LEU A 221 -15.61 -11.33 -0.48
C LEU A 221 -15.03 -11.07 0.92
N GLU A 222 -13.71 -10.90 1.04
CA GLU A 222 -13.06 -10.55 2.30
C GLU A 222 -13.63 -9.26 2.90
N ARG A 223 -13.78 -8.23 2.06
CA ARG A 223 -14.34 -6.93 2.47
C ARG A 223 -15.80 -7.03 2.89
N ILE A 224 -16.62 -7.73 2.12
CA ILE A 224 -18.03 -8.01 2.46
C ILE A 224 -18.10 -8.75 3.80
N THR A 225 -17.26 -9.76 4.02
CA THR A 225 -17.23 -10.53 5.25
C THR A 225 -16.94 -9.66 6.47
N THR A 226 -15.93 -8.77 6.37
CA THR A 226 -15.59 -7.83 7.44
C THR A 226 -16.75 -6.87 7.74
N LEU A 227 -17.35 -6.27 6.72
CA LEU A 227 -18.49 -5.37 6.88
C LEU A 227 -19.71 -6.10 7.44
N TYR A 228 -20.00 -7.32 6.99
CA TYR A 228 -21.12 -8.10 7.48
C TYR A 228 -20.96 -8.46 8.96
N ARG A 229 -19.77 -8.85 9.40
CA ARG A 229 -19.50 -9.12 10.83
C ARG A 229 -19.80 -7.91 11.70
N LEU A 230 -19.36 -6.72 11.28
CA LEU A 230 -19.46 -5.51 12.09
C LEU A 230 -20.82 -4.83 12.04
N TYR A 231 -21.53 -4.96 10.91
CA TYR A 231 -22.77 -4.20 10.65
C TYR A 231 -23.97 -5.08 10.29
N GLY A 232 -23.79 -6.39 10.14
CA GLY A 232 -24.86 -7.32 9.75
C GLY A 232 -25.90 -7.63 10.85
N GLY A 233 -25.67 -7.13 12.06
CA GLY A 233 -26.60 -7.27 13.19
C GLY A 233 -26.64 -8.65 13.84
N MET A 234 -25.78 -9.58 13.45
CA MET A 234 -25.64 -10.88 14.11
C MET A 234 -24.70 -10.78 15.30
N ALA A 235 -25.13 -11.24 16.45
CA ALA A 235 -24.28 -11.31 17.64
C ALA A 235 -23.87 -12.77 17.90
N PRO A 236 -22.57 -13.03 18.23
CA PRO A 236 -21.48 -12.07 18.31
C PRO A 236 -20.96 -11.69 16.93
N ALA A 237 -20.58 -10.41 16.73
CA ALA A 237 -19.97 -9.92 15.49
C ALA A 237 -18.70 -10.67 15.10
N PHE A 238 -17.98 -11.15 16.11
CA PHE A 238 -16.80 -12.00 15.99
C PHE A 238 -16.93 -13.19 16.93
N ALA A 239 -16.62 -14.39 16.44
CA ALA A 239 -16.55 -15.59 17.22
C ALA A 239 -15.09 -16.03 17.42
N LEU A 240 -14.76 -16.55 18.60
CA LEU A 240 -13.49 -17.22 18.81
C LEU A 240 -13.36 -18.43 17.90
N ASP A 241 -12.23 -18.55 17.23
CA ASP A 241 -11.89 -19.74 16.46
C ASP A 241 -11.21 -20.78 17.35
N PRO A 242 -11.93 -21.83 17.77
CA PRO A 242 -11.39 -22.82 18.69
C PRO A 242 -10.31 -23.70 18.05
N ALA A 243 -10.27 -23.76 16.71
CA ALA A 243 -9.28 -24.57 15.98
C ALA A 243 -7.98 -23.79 15.74
N TYR A 244 -7.95 -22.48 15.99
CA TYR A 244 -6.75 -21.70 15.75
C TYR A 244 -5.70 -21.96 16.83
N SER A 245 -4.52 -22.33 16.38
CA SER A 245 -3.34 -22.48 17.24
C SER A 245 -2.13 -21.89 16.51
N LEU A 246 -1.49 -20.93 17.13
CA LEU A 246 -0.24 -20.36 16.64
C LEU A 246 0.88 -20.94 17.51
N GLY A 247 1.56 -21.96 17.00
CA GLY A 247 2.75 -22.53 17.62
C GLY A 247 2.55 -22.98 19.07
N ALA A 248 3.60 -23.41 19.71
CA ALA A 248 3.61 -23.80 21.11
C ALA A 248 4.95 -23.41 21.77
N GLY A 249 4.95 -23.36 23.09
CA GLY A 249 6.16 -23.24 23.90
C GLY A 249 6.53 -21.80 24.24
N ASP A 250 7.82 -21.58 24.48
CA ASP A 250 8.33 -20.34 25.09
C ASP A 250 8.15 -19.09 24.20
N VAL A 251 7.96 -19.26 22.88
CA VAL A 251 7.71 -18.14 21.97
C VAL A 251 6.46 -17.35 22.33
N LEU A 252 5.45 -18.03 22.89
CA LEU A 252 4.20 -17.40 23.30
C LEU A 252 4.21 -16.94 24.78
N LYS A 253 5.39 -16.81 25.38
CA LYS A 253 5.55 -16.21 26.71
C LYS A 253 6.11 -14.79 26.58
N ASP A 254 5.63 -13.89 27.41
CA ASP A 254 6.09 -12.49 27.45
C ASP A 254 6.04 -11.81 26.06
N VAL A 255 4.94 -12.02 25.31
CA VAL A 255 4.74 -11.42 23.99
C VAL A 255 4.48 -9.92 24.13
N ARG A 256 5.23 -9.13 23.40
CA ARG A 256 5.19 -7.66 23.40
C ARG A 256 4.39 -7.08 22.25
N ALA A 257 4.42 -7.75 21.10
CA ALA A 257 3.71 -7.29 19.92
C ALA A 257 3.42 -8.44 18.96
N LEU A 258 2.36 -8.27 18.18
CA LEU A 258 1.97 -9.12 17.08
C LEU A 258 1.91 -8.26 15.79
N LEU A 259 2.21 -8.87 14.65
CA LEU A 259 1.99 -8.26 13.34
C LEU A 259 1.66 -9.37 12.34
N VAL A 260 0.68 -9.15 11.48
CA VAL A 260 0.45 -9.98 10.29
C VAL A 260 0.86 -9.19 9.07
N THR A 261 1.75 -9.75 8.27
CA THR A 261 2.19 -9.14 7.02
C THR A 261 1.27 -9.52 5.85
N PRO A 262 1.27 -8.75 4.73
CA PRO A 262 0.35 -9.00 3.61
C PRO A 262 0.47 -10.40 2.98
N ASP A 263 1.62 -11.07 3.12
CA ASP A 263 1.86 -12.45 2.69
C ASP A 263 1.29 -13.50 3.68
N GLY A 264 0.58 -13.05 4.73
CA GLY A 264 -0.08 -13.89 5.73
C GLY A 264 0.83 -14.45 6.82
N GLN A 265 2.10 -14.01 6.90
CA GLN A 265 2.97 -14.39 8.01
C GLN A 265 2.58 -13.65 9.29
N THR A 266 2.50 -14.36 10.40
CA THR A 266 2.30 -13.79 11.73
C THR A 266 3.62 -13.67 12.46
N TRP A 267 4.02 -12.43 12.76
CA TRP A 267 5.24 -12.13 13.50
C TRP A 267 4.92 -11.93 14.99
N VAL A 268 5.66 -12.61 15.86
CA VAL A 268 5.51 -12.56 17.30
C VAL A 268 6.80 -12.02 17.91
N ALA A 269 6.74 -10.87 18.56
CA ALA A 269 7.83 -10.34 19.35
C ALA A 269 7.71 -10.84 20.80
N SER A 270 8.71 -11.59 21.29
CA SER A 270 8.70 -12.19 22.63
C SER A 270 10.00 -11.92 23.36
N ASP A 271 9.89 -11.35 24.57
CA ASP A 271 11.04 -11.13 25.44
C ASP A 271 11.61 -12.44 25.99
N LYS A 272 10.79 -13.48 26.11
CA LYS A 272 11.21 -14.79 26.60
C LYS A 272 12.26 -15.43 25.70
N VAL A 273 12.04 -15.37 24.39
CA VAL A 273 12.99 -15.90 23.39
C VAL A 273 13.95 -14.83 22.87
N LYS A 274 13.85 -13.60 23.39
CA LYS A 274 14.67 -12.43 22.99
C LYS A 274 14.72 -12.28 21.48
N GLY A 275 13.54 -12.34 20.85
CA GLY A 275 13.48 -12.30 19.37
C GLY A 275 12.08 -12.08 18.83
N VAL A 276 12.06 -11.90 17.51
CA VAL A 276 10.85 -11.83 16.70
C VAL A 276 10.79 -13.10 15.84
N VAL A 277 9.71 -13.83 15.97
CA VAL A 277 9.54 -15.16 15.36
C VAL A 277 8.40 -15.10 14.34
N PRO A 278 8.64 -15.46 13.08
CA PRO A 278 7.60 -15.60 12.08
C PRO A 278 6.92 -16.95 12.17
N PHE A 279 5.62 -16.93 11.95
CA PHE A 279 4.80 -18.12 11.71
C PHE A 279 4.15 -18.01 10.35
N GLY A 280 4.28 -19.04 9.53
CA GLY A 280 3.61 -19.12 8.24
C GLY A 280 2.09 -19.19 8.38
N PRO A 281 1.34 -19.04 7.26
CA PRO A 281 -0.11 -19.20 7.27
C PRO A 281 -0.58 -20.58 7.74
N ASP A 282 0.30 -21.59 7.63
CA ASP A 282 0.08 -22.96 8.14
C ASP A 282 0.40 -23.12 9.65
N GLY A 283 0.74 -22.02 10.35
CA GLY A 283 1.11 -22.00 11.75
C GLY A 283 2.52 -22.54 12.07
N LYS A 284 3.32 -22.89 11.05
CA LYS A 284 4.69 -23.35 11.28
C LYS A 284 5.63 -22.20 11.57
N MET A 285 6.48 -22.43 12.57
CA MET A 285 7.49 -21.49 13.01
C MET A 285 8.67 -21.43 12.01
N GLY A 286 9.04 -20.21 11.63
CA GLY A 286 10.23 -19.93 10.82
C GLY A 286 11.46 -19.53 11.65
N SER A 287 12.50 -19.04 10.98
CA SER A 287 13.74 -18.59 11.63
C SER A 287 13.52 -17.29 12.38
N SER A 288 13.93 -17.24 13.65
CA SER A 288 13.79 -16.04 14.47
C SER A 288 14.82 -14.96 14.12
N LEU A 289 14.39 -13.71 14.27
CA LEU A 289 15.29 -12.55 14.30
C LEU A 289 15.61 -12.23 15.77
N THR A 290 16.88 -12.32 16.13
CA THR A 290 17.31 -12.00 17.50
C THR A 290 17.18 -10.51 17.81
N GLY A 291 16.79 -10.16 19.01
CA GLY A 291 16.67 -8.79 19.50
C GLY A 291 16.44 -8.76 20.99
N VAL A 292 16.83 -7.68 21.63
CA VAL A 292 16.66 -7.45 23.07
C VAL A 292 15.79 -6.22 23.29
N ASP A 293 15.08 -6.18 24.41
CA ASP A 293 14.24 -5.05 24.81
C ASP A 293 13.20 -4.65 23.74
N LEU A 294 12.51 -5.65 23.20
CA LEU A 294 11.50 -5.45 22.14
C LEU A 294 10.33 -4.60 22.64
N ARG A 295 9.87 -3.66 21.83
CA ARG A 295 8.81 -2.72 22.18
C ARG A 295 7.57 -2.85 21.31
N SER A 296 7.73 -2.71 19.99
CA SER A 296 6.62 -2.78 19.04
C SER A 296 7.04 -3.39 17.72
N LEU A 297 6.04 -3.87 16.98
CA LEU A 297 6.14 -4.26 15.56
C LEU A 297 5.26 -3.34 14.73
N SER A 298 5.73 -3.01 13.55
CA SER A 298 4.91 -2.36 12.52
C SER A 298 5.38 -2.82 11.14
N ALA A 299 4.63 -2.48 10.10
CA ALA A 299 5.03 -2.70 8.72
C ALA A 299 5.21 -1.36 8.01
N SER A 300 6.20 -1.27 7.12
CA SER A 300 6.30 -0.15 6.19
C SER A 300 5.15 -0.20 5.18
N PRO A 301 4.86 0.90 4.45
CA PRO A 301 3.91 0.86 3.34
C PRO A 301 4.25 -0.16 2.24
N ARG A 302 5.49 -0.65 2.21
CA ARG A 302 5.96 -1.71 1.30
C ARG A 302 5.83 -3.12 1.89
N GLY A 303 5.29 -3.25 3.11
CA GLY A 303 5.18 -4.52 3.82
C GLY A 303 6.46 -4.98 4.54
N GLU A 304 7.51 -4.15 4.59
CA GLU A 304 8.74 -4.50 5.30
C GLU A 304 8.52 -4.44 6.82
N LEU A 305 9.03 -5.44 7.52
CA LEU A 305 8.93 -5.51 8.97
C LEU A 305 9.80 -4.44 9.64
N LEU A 306 9.19 -3.67 10.54
CA LEU A 306 9.90 -2.80 11.47
C LEU A 306 9.79 -3.39 12.88
N VAL A 307 10.92 -3.48 13.55
CA VAL A 307 11.01 -3.93 14.94
C VAL A 307 11.60 -2.79 15.77
N ALA A 308 10.78 -2.16 16.59
CA ALA A 308 11.27 -1.19 17.57
C ALA A 308 11.77 -1.92 18.81
N ALA A 309 13.04 -1.69 19.14
CA ALA A 309 13.66 -2.07 20.39
C ALA A 309 14.10 -0.80 21.14
N ARG A 310 14.38 -0.91 22.44
CA ARG A 310 14.63 0.24 23.31
C ARG A 310 15.67 1.25 22.76
N LEU A 311 16.72 0.77 22.12
CA LEU A 311 17.85 1.61 21.66
C LEU A 311 17.95 1.75 20.15
N ALA A 312 17.18 0.98 19.39
CA ALA A 312 17.30 0.94 17.94
C ALA A 312 16.01 0.46 17.26
N VAL A 313 15.89 0.75 15.99
CA VAL A 313 14.84 0.19 15.12
C VAL A 313 15.51 -0.69 14.07
N ARG A 314 15.00 -1.91 13.91
CA ARG A 314 15.37 -2.80 12.81
C ARG A 314 14.37 -2.63 11.65
N LEU A 315 14.90 -2.38 10.47
CA LEU A 315 14.14 -2.30 9.23
C LEU A 315 14.47 -3.51 8.37
N GLY A 316 13.53 -4.42 8.24
CA GLY A 316 13.77 -5.69 7.58
C GLY A 316 14.82 -6.57 8.29
N PRO A 317 15.43 -7.54 7.58
CA PRO A 317 16.27 -8.57 8.25
C PRO A 317 17.66 -8.10 8.67
N ARG A 318 18.22 -7.07 8.07
CA ARG A 318 19.66 -6.71 8.23
C ARG A 318 19.93 -5.28 8.65
N ASP A 319 19.02 -4.35 8.46
CA ASP A 319 19.26 -2.93 8.72
C ASP A 319 18.82 -2.54 10.13
N ILE A 320 19.77 -2.23 11.02
CA ILE A 320 19.54 -1.79 12.38
C ILE A 320 20.02 -0.35 12.50
N ARG A 321 19.16 0.55 12.95
CA ARG A 321 19.42 1.98 13.05
C ARG A 321 19.22 2.47 14.48
N SER A 322 20.21 3.21 14.99
CA SER A 322 20.09 4.06 16.16
C SER A 322 19.69 5.47 15.71
N PHE A 323 18.96 6.17 16.56
CA PHE A 323 18.46 7.51 16.26
C PHE A 323 19.00 8.51 17.26
N SER A 324 19.30 9.71 16.80
CA SER A 324 19.76 10.81 17.65
C SER A 324 19.04 12.09 17.24
N ILE A 325 18.85 12.97 18.22
CA ILE A 325 18.23 14.29 18.06
C ILE A 325 19.24 15.39 18.38
N PRO A 326 19.04 16.64 17.94
CA PRO A 326 19.83 17.76 18.42
C PRO A 326 19.72 17.89 19.95
N SER A 327 20.84 18.12 20.62
CA SER A 327 20.88 18.40 22.06
C SER A 327 21.12 19.89 22.33
N ASP A 328 20.99 20.28 23.60
CA ASP A 328 21.31 21.65 24.05
C ASP A 328 22.82 22.01 23.89
N LYS A 329 23.66 21.00 23.62
CA LYS A 329 25.10 21.20 23.37
C LYS A 329 25.35 21.25 21.85
N PRO A 330 25.80 22.40 21.32
CA PRO A 330 26.09 22.55 19.89
C PRO A 330 27.01 21.45 19.35
N GLY A 331 26.61 20.79 18.29
CA GLY A 331 27.37 19.74 17.59
C GLY A 331 27.43 18.38 18.30
N VAL A 332 26.74 18.19 19.42
CA VAL A 332 26.68 16.89 20.13
C VAL A 332 25.27 16.34 20.02
N PRO A 333 25.01 15.32 19.19
CA PRO A 333 23.68 14.73 19.11
C PRO A 333 23.36 13.92 20.39
N GLU A 334 22.09 13.97 20.82
CA GLU A 334 21.58 13.13 21.92
C GLU A 334 20.99 11.84 21.34
N PRO A 335 21.48 10.66 21.74
CA PRO A 335 20.89 9.39 21.29
C PRO A 335 19.54 9.15 21.95
N LEU A 336 18.59 8.57 21.20
CA LEU A 336 17.33 8.07 21.76
C LEU A 336 17.60 6.79 22.53
N GLU A 337 17.23 6.75 23.81
CA GLU A 337 17.53 5.65 24.74
C GLU A 337 16.27 4.87 25.16
N ARG A 338 15.08 5.35 24.78
CA ARG A 338 13.81 4.71 25.15
C ARG A 338 12.80 4.77 24.00
N ILE A 339 13.16 4.11 22.89
CA ILE A 339 12.25 3.97 21.76
C ILE A 339 11.11 3.02 22.16
N GLU A 340 9.86 3.48 22.06
CA GLU A 340 8.66 2.70 22.35
C GLU A 340 8.00 2.17 21.09
N ALA A 341 7.98 2.96 20.00
CA ALA A 341 7.41 2.57 18.72
C ALA A 341 8.12 3.25 17.56
N ALA A 342 8.06 2.65 16.38
CA ALA A 342 8.55 3.23 15.14
C ALA A 342 7.58 2.93 14.00
N LEU A 343 7.51 3.84 13.02
CA LEU A 343 6.62 3.74 11.85
C LEU A 343 7.29 4.41 10.65
N VAL A 344 7.16 3.80 9.46
CA VAL A 344 7.53 4.46 8.19
C VAL A 344 6.26 5.02 7.56
N THR A 345 6.27 6.32 7.26
CA THR A 345 5.12 6.99 6.63
C THR A 345 5.06 6.68 5.14
N PRO A 346 3.91 6.85 4.46
CA PRO A 346 3.81 6.75 3.01
C PRO A 346 4.79 7.65 2.25
N GLY A 347 5.08 8.85 2.78
CA GLY A 347 6.08 9.78 2.24
C GLY A 347 7.54 9.36 2.49
N GLY A 348 7.78 8.20 3.13
CA GLY A 348 9.12 7.64 3.36
C GLY A 348 9.86 8.22 4.56
N SER A 349 9.23 9.05 5.39
CA SER A 349 9.81 9.50 6.66
C SER A 349 9.69 8.39 7.72
N VAL A 350 10.63 8.35 8.66
CA VAL A 350 10.58 7.44 9.80
C VAL A 350 10.16 8.22 11.04
N LEU A 351 9.06 7.80 11.66
CA LEU A 351 8.61 8.32 12.95
C LEU A 351 9.12 7.40 14.06
N VAL A 352 9.65 8.01 15.12
CA VAL A 352 10.15 7.28 16.30
C VAL A 352 9.55 7.91 17.55
N ALA A 353 8.77 7.13 18.30
CA ALA A 353 8.25 7.54 19.61
C ALA A 353 9.29 7.29 20.69
N ASP A 354 9.65 8.34 21.39
CA ASP A 354 10.59 8.28 22.51
C ASP A 354 9.88 8.48 23.86
N GLY A 355 9.94 7.45 24.69
CA GLY A 355 9.32 7.47 26.01
C GLY A 355 10.08 8.29 27.05
N LYS A 356 11.38 8.62 26.83
CA LYS A 356 12.17 9.47 27.72
C LYS A 356 11.70 10.93 27.63
N HIS A 357 11.59 11.45 26.42
CA HIS A 357 11.17 12.84 26.16
C HIS A 357 9.64 12.97 25.99
N LYS A 358 8.91 11.83 25.93
CA LYS A 358 7.45 11.81 25.66
C LYS A 358 7.08 12.55 24.37
N LYS A 359 7.86 12.33 23.31
CA LYS A 359 7.72 12.96 22.00
C LYS A 359 7.83 11.93 20.86
N VAL A 360 7.27 12.30 19.72
CA VAL A 360 7.49 11.59 18.48
C VAL A 360 8.41 12.44 17.60
N TYR A 361 9.49 11.85 17.14
CA TYR A 361 10.47 12.50 16.28
C TYR A 361 10.35 11.99 14.85
N ARG A 362 10.55 12.88 13.88
CA ARG A 362 10.54 12.56 12.47
C ARG A 362 11.95 12.60 11.92
N PHE A 363 12.29 11.55 11.18
CA PHE A 363 13.55 11.40 10.46
C PHE A 363 13.23 11.26 8.97
N ASP A 364 14.16 11.70 8.11
CA ASP A 364 14.04 11.52 6.67
C ASP A 364 14.34 10.07 6.25
N GLY A 365 14.21 9.76 4.95
CA GLY A 365 14.52 8.42 4.41
C GLY A 365 16.00 8.02 4.49
N LYS A 366 16.90 8.95 4.91
CA LYS A 366 18.31 8.68 5.22
C LYS A 366 18.56 8.57 6.72
N PHE A 367 17.50 8.55 7.53
CA PHE A 367 17.52 8.48 9.00
C PHE A 367 18.17 9.70 9.68
N GLN A 368 18.18 10.86 9.01
CA GLN A 368 18.60 12.12 9.60
C GLN A 368 17.42 12.80 10.29
N PHE A 369 17.65 13.37 11.47
CA PHE A 369 16.62 14.11 12.20
C PHE A 369 16.08 15.25 11.33
N LYS A 370 14.76 15.34 11.23
CA LYS A 370 14.06 16.36 10.47
C LYS A 370 13.39 17.37 11.40
N ASP A 371 12.49 16.90 12.23
CA ASP A 371 11.74 17.72 13.18
C ASP A 371 11.14 16.87 14.31
N THR A 372 10.56 17.56 15.29
CA THR A 372 9.63 16.95 16.25
C THR A 372 8.24 16.95 15.64
N PHE A 373 7.55 15.82 15.68
CA PHE A 373 6.18 15.73 15.17
C PHE A 373 5.31 16.83 15.80
N PRO A 374 4.49 17.57 15.01
CA PRO A 374 3.92 18.87 15.41
C PRO A 374 2.93 18.84 16.57
N ASP A 375 2.49 17.71 17.06
CA ASP A 375 1.64 17.67 18.24
C ASP A 375 2.45 18.07 19.49
N ALA A 376 2.33 19.33 19.86
CA ALA A 376 3.20 20.03 20.81
C ALA A 376 3.08 19.55 22.28
N LYS A 377 2.19 18.62 22.61
CA LYS A 377 2.02 18.11 23.96
C LYS A 377 2.96 16.92 24.22
N GLU A 378 3.46 16.82 25.44
CA GLU A 378 4.12 15.61 25.88
C GLU A 378 3.15 14.43 25.83
N ARG A 379 3.51 13.39 25.06
CA ARG A 379 2.68 12.21 24.84
C ARG A 379 3.49 10.94 25.01
N GLU A 380 2.97 10.01 25.80
CA GLU A 380 3.57 8.70 25.92
C GLU A 380 3.00 7.75 24.85
N VAL A 381 3.41 7.99 23.59
CA VAL A 381 3.03 7.15 22.47
C VAL A 381 3.77 5.81 22.56
N THR A 382 3.03 4.75 22.82
CA THR A 382 3.57 3.40 23.00
C THR A 382 3.32 2.48 21.80
N ARG A 383 2.39 2.85 20.92
CA ARG A 383 2.08 2.12 19.68
C ARG A 383 1.75 3.10 18.57
N MET A 384 2.15 2.71 17.37
CA MET A 384 1.82 3.42 16.15
C MET A 384 1.34 2.43 15.09
N ALA A 385 0.34 2.82 14.31
CA ALA A 385 -0.16 2.07 13.16
C ALA A 385 -0.40 3.03 11.99
N LEU A 386 -0.41 2.50 10.76
CA LEU A 386 -0.89 3.20 9.58
C LEU A 386 -2.35 2.85 9.34
N ASP A 387 -3.16 3.84 9.02
CA ASP A 387 -4.41 3.54 8.35
C ASP A 387 -4.16 3.35 6.83
N PRO A 388 -5.05 2.66 6.12
CA PRO A 388 -4.85 2.35 4.70
C PRO A 388 -4.72 3.56 3.78
N ASP A 389 -5.20 4.72 4.20
CA ASP A 389 -5.12 5.98 3.45
C ASP A 389 -3.90 6.83 3.85
N GLY A 390 -3.03 6.27 4.70
CA GLY A 390 -1.79 6.92 5.14
C GLY A 390 -1.93 7.74 6.41
N GLY A 391 -3.07 7.69 7.09
CA GLY A 391 -3.23 8.30 8.41
C GLY A 391 -2.34 7.65 9.45
N LEU A 392 -1.76 8.48 10.32
CA LEU A 392 -0.84 8.07 11.39
C LEU A 392 -1.65 7.89 12.68
N VAL A 393 -1.77 6.66 13.15
CA VAL A 393 -2.56 6.31 14.34
C VAL A 393 -1.64 6.10 15.52
N PHE A 394 -1.78 6.91 16.56
CA PHE A 394 -0.96 6.88 17.77
C PHE A 394 -1.81 6.49 18.98
N LEU A 395 -1.35 5.51 19.74
CA LEU A 395 -1.91 5.16 21.04
C LEU A 395 -1.06 5.83 22.13
N ASP A 396 -1.69 6.74 22.86
CA ASP A 396 -1.11 7.39 24.05
C ASP A 396 -1.56 6.63 25.30
N ARG A 397 -0.59 6.07 26.02
CA ARG A 397 -0.86 5.28 27.21
C ARG A 397 -1.30 6.12 28.40
N ASP A 398 -0.69 7.28 28.60
CA ASP A 398 -0.98 8.14 29.76
C ASP A 398 -2.35 8.81 29.63
N LEU A 399 -2.65 9.33 28.44
CA LEU A 399 -3.94 9.93 28.13
C LEU A 399 -5.04 8.91 27.86
N LYS A 400 -4.67 7.64 27.63
CA LYS A 400 -5.57 6.53 27.24
C LYS A 400 -6.38 6.89 25.99
N THR A 401 -5.74 7.47 24.98
CA THR A 401 -6.38 7.92 23.77
C THR A 401 -5.74 7.28 22.54
N VAL A 402 -6.53 7.14 21.47
CA VAL A 402 -6.03 6.82 20.15
C VAL A 402 -6.31 7.98 19.22
N THR A 403 -5.26 8.61 18.72
CA THR A 403 -5.37 9.79 17.86
C THR A 403 -4.83 9.48 16.46
N THR A 404 -5.57 9.88 15.43
CA THR A 404 -5.18 9.78 14.03
C THR A 404 -4.78 11.15 13.52
N TYR A 405 -3.63 11.22 12.85
CA TYR A 405 -3.07 12.41 12.21
C TYR A 405 -2.87 12.17 10.72
N ASP A 406 -2.80 13.25 9.94
CA ASP A 406 -2.19 13.20 8.62
C ASP A 406 -0.64 13.26 8.70
N GLU A 407 0.04 13.11 7.58
CA GLU A 407 1.52 13.18 7.54
C GLU A 407 2.08 14.56 7.93
N THR A 408 1.29 15.62 7.86
CA THR A 408 1.71 16.97 8.28
C THR A 408 1.66 17.14 9.79
N GLY A 409 0.97 16.22 10.50
CA GLY A 409 0.73 16.28 11.94
C GLY A 409 -0.58 16.96 12.32
N LYS A 410 -1.44 17.25 11.35
CA LYS A 410 -2.80 17.73 11.63
C LYS A 410 -3.64 16.59 12.20
N MET A 411 -4.24 16.82 13.34
CA MET A 411 -5.15 15.86 13.96
C MET A 411 -6.42 15.70 13.13
N LEU A 412 -6.74 14.47 12.77
CA LEU A 412 -7.94 14.10 12.01
C LEU A 412 -9.05 13.58 12.93
N ARG A 413 -8.69 12.78 13.96
CA ARG A 413 -9.65 12.14 14.85
C ARG A 413 -8.99 11.73 16.16
N THR A 414 -9.78 11.68 17.24
CA THR A 414 -9.37 11.11 18.53
C THR A 414 -10.47 10.19 19.07
N ILE A 415 -10.11 8.98 19.48
CA ILE A 415 -10.88 8.12 20.36
C ILE A 415 -10.44 8.49 21.77
N ALA A 416 -11.34 9.08 22.54
CA ALA A 416 -11.07 9.54 23.89
C ALA A 416 -11.01 8.38 24.89
N ALA A 417 -10.45 8.61 26.08
CA ALA A 417 -10.40 7.62 27.15
C ALA A 417 -11.79 7.10 27.55
N ARG A 418 -12.82 7.95 27.41
CA ARG A 418 -14.22 7.61 27.66
C ARG A 418 -15.12 8.15 26.57
N GLY A 419 -16.16 7.38 26.24
CA GLY A 419 -17.19 7.78 25.29
C GLY A 419 -18.49 6.99 25.51
N ALA A 420 -19.42 7.16 24.56
CA ALA A 420 -20.72 6.49 24.65
C ALA A 420 -20.55 4.96 24.61
N GLY A 421 -20.81 4.30 25.74
CA GLY A 421 -20.78 2.87 25.88
C GLY A 421 -19.39 2.23 26.08
N TYR A 422 -18.33 3.04 26.30
CA TYR A 422 -16.98 2.49 26.55
C TYR A 422 -16.12 3.36 27.49
N GLU A 423 -15.14 2.70 28.09
CA GLU A 423 -14.02 3.31 28.78
C GLU A 423 -12.75 2.53 28.46
N LEU A 424 -11.70 3.23 28.02
CA LEU A 424 -10.36 2.68 27.86
C LEU A 424 -9.65 2.75 29.22
N LYS A 425 -9.53 1.63 29.87
CA LYS A 425 -8.93 1.54 31.22
C LYS A 425 -7.41 1.44 31.15
N LYS A 426 -6.92 0.52 30.32
CA LYS A 426 -5.49 0.28 30.11
C LYS A 426 -5.22 -0.13 28.67
N PRO A 427 -5.36 0.79 27.71
CA PRO A 427 -5.11 0.49 26.32
C PRO A 427 -3.61 0.23 26.09
N VAL A 428 -3.28 -0.85 25.39
CA VAL A 428 -1.89 -1.34 25.26
C VAL A 428 -1.49 -1.59 23.81
N ASP A 429 -2.44 -1.82 22.91
CA ASP A 429 -2.14 -2.03 21.49
C ASP A 429 -3.28 -1.55 20.60
N VAL A 430 -2.93 -1.23 19.33
CA VAL A 430 -3.86 -0.67 18.34
C VAL A 430 -3.55 -1.23 16.95
N ALA A 431 -4.60 -1.59 16.21
CA ALA A 431 -4.52 -1.88 14.78
C ALA A 431 -5.69 -1.23 14.04
N VAL A 432 -5.53 -1.06 12.73
CA VAL A 432 -6.53 -0.43 11.85
C VAL A 432 -6.76 -1.35 10.66
N ASP A 433 -8.02 -1.61 10.34
CA ASP A 433 -8.38 -2.41 9.18
C ASP A 433 -8.49 -1.55 7.90
N ALA A 434 -8.77 -2.23 6.79
CA ALA A 434 -8.87 -1.61 5.50
C ALA A 434 -9.98 -0.56 5.35
N PHE A 435 -10.96 -0.56 6.25
CA PHE A 435 -12.05 0.42 6.29
C PHE A 435 -11.86 1.48 7.37
N ARG A 436 -10.62 1.63 7.88
CA ARG A 436 -10.24 2.57 8.94
C ARG A 436 -10.96 2.33 10.27
N GLN A 437 -11.47 1.12 10.48
CA GLN A 437 -11.97 0.70 11.78
C GLN A 437 -10.77 0.48 12.69
N THR A 438 -10.86 1.00 13.90
CA THR A 438 -9.75 0.98 14.85
C THR A 438 -10.04 -0.05 15.94
N TYR A 439 -9.12 -0.98 16.10
CA TYR A 439 -9.16 -2.04 17.12
C TYR A 439 -8.19 -1.66 18.22
N VAL A 440 -8.67 -1.64 19.46
CA VAL A 440 -7.87 -1.26 20.64
C VAL A 440 -7.88 -2.40 21.64
N ALA A 441 -6.72 -2.98 21.91
CA ALA A 441 -6.57 -3.94 23.00
C ALA A 441 -6.49 -3.20 24.33
N ASP A 442 -7.45 -3.45 25.22
CA ASP A 442 -7.45 -2.97 26.60
C ASP A 442 -7.10 -4.11 27.53
N GLN A 443 -5.98 -4.00 28.24
CA GLN A 443 -5.44 -5.06 29.09
C GLN A 443 -6.39 -5.49 30.22
N GLU A 444 -7.38 -4.67 30.57
CA GLU A 444 -8.37 -4.97 31.58
C GLU A 444 -9.59 -5.74 31.04
N GLY A 445 -9.45 -6.39 29.89
CA GLY A 445 -10.32 -7.49 29.56
C GLY A 445 -11.05 -7.48 28.24
N ALA A 446 -10.74 -6.55 27.30
CA ALA A 446 -11.44 -6.49 26.03
C ALA A 446 -10.60 -5.97 24.85
N VAL A 447 -11.01 -6.31 23.64
CA VAL A 447 -10.64 -5.56 22.43
C VAL A 447 -11.86 -4.77 21.97
N LEU A 448 -11.74 -3.46 21.92
CA LEU A 448 -12.79 -2.55 21.48
C LEU A 448 -12.61 -2.22 20.01
N VAL A 449 -13.69 -2.23 19.25
CA VAL A 449 -13.68 -1.95 17.82
C VAL A 449 -14.48 -0.68 17.55
N PHE A 450 -13.84 0.30 16.91
CA PHE A 450 -14.40 1.61 16.61
C PHE A 450 -14.58 1.83 15.11
N SER A 451 -15.65 2.53 14.73
CA SER A 451 -15.88 2.95 13.35
C SER A 451 -14.84 3.99 12.89
N PRO A 452 -14.76 4.28 11.57
CA PRO A 452 -13.94 5.38 11.05
C PRO A 452 -14.22 6.74 11.69
N GLN A 453 -15.44 6.94 12.25
CA GLN A 453 -15.86 8.16 12.96
C GLN A 453 -15.55 8.12 14.46
N GLY A 454 -14.94 7.04 14.98
CA GLY A 454 -14.62 6.86 16.41
C GLY A 454 -15.77 6.39 17.29
N LYS A 455 -16.89 5.91 16.70
CA LYS A 455 -18.01 5.34 17.45
C LYS A 455 -17.70 3.87 17.78
N LEU A 456 -17.95 3.45 19.03
CA LEU A 456 -17.85 2.02 19.39
C LEU A 456 -18.84 1.19 18.58
N LEU A 457 -18.34 0.16 17.90
CA LEU A 457 -19.13 -0.81 17.12
C LEU A 457 -19.41 -2.08 17.94
N THR A 458 -18.37 -2.65 18.51
CA THR A 458 -18.46 -3.90 19.28
C THR A 458 -17.27 -4.05 20.21
N THR A 459 -17.37 -5.03 21.10
CA THR A 459 -16.32 -5.43 22.03
C THR A 459 -16.09 -6.91 21.88
N LEU A 460 -14.84 -7.33 21.64
CA LEU A 460 -14.46 -8.73 21.53
C LEU A 460 -14.12 -9.24 22.93
N ALA A 461 -14.96 -10.13 23.44
CA ALA A 461 -14.75 -10.79 24.73
C ALA A 461 -14.06 -12.15 24.54
N GLY A 462 -13.41 -12.67 25.59
CA GLY A 462 -12.84 -14.02 25.61
C GLY A 462 -11.33 -14.07 25.81
N ALA A 463 -10.57 -13.03 25.47
CA ALA A 463 -9.20 -12.85 25.95
C ALA A 463 -9.27 -12.21 27.35
N ALA A 464 -8.71 -12.88 28.37
CA ALA A 464 -8.80 -12.41 29.74
C ALA A 464 -7.83 -11.23 30.01
N ARG A 465 -6.73 -11.15 29.29
CA ARG A 465 -5.71 -10.11 29.40
C ARG A 465 -5.04 -9.83 28.05
N PRO A 466 -5.75 -9.14 27.12
CA PRO A 466 -5.20 -8.82 25.83
C PRO A 466 -4.04 -7.82 25.96
N THR A 467 -2.86 -8.16 25.41
CA THR A 467 -1.66 -7.31 25.47
C THR A 467 -1.03 -7.03 24.13
N ALA A 468 -1.40 -7.76 23.08
CA ALA A 468 -1.01 -7.47 21.72
C ALA A 468 -2.13 -7.91 20.77
N LEU A 469 -2.29 -7.20 19.65
CA LEU A 469 -3.26 -7.54 18.61
C LEU A 469 -2.69 -7.32 17.22
N ALA A 470 -3.21 -8.08 16.25
CA ALA A 470 -2.94 -7.88 14.84
C ALA A 470 -4.19 -8.22 14.03
N LEU A 471 -4.27 -7.73 12.81
CA LEU A 471 -5.32 -8.05 11.85
C LEU A 471 -4.72 -8.83 10.69
N ASP A 472 -5.39 -9.88 10.24
CA ASP A 472 -5.02 -10.56 9.01
C ASP A 472 -5.75 -9.97 7.80
N ALA A 473 -5.35 -10.37 6.59
CA ALA A 473 -5.94 -9.86 5.34
C ALA A 473 -7.43 -10.19 5.21
N THR A 474 -7.94 -11.19 5.92
CA THR A 474 -9.36 -11.58 5.93
C THR A 474 -10.21 -10.79 6.92
N GLY A 475 -9.57 -9.84 7.66
CA GLY A 475 -10.20 -9.08 8.73
C GLY A 475 -10.42 -9.87 10.02
N ALA A 476 -9.77 -11.03 10.17
CA ALA A 476 -9.75 -11.73 11.45
C ALA A 476 -8.79 -11.02 12.42
N VAL A 477 -9.15 -11.03 13.70
CA VAL A 477 -8.41 -10.36 14.76
C VAL A 477 -7.62 -11.39 15.55
N LEU A 478 -6.29 -11.28 15.54
CA LEU A 478 -5.40 -12.07 16.36
C LEU A 478 -5.10 -11.31 17.65
N VAL A 479 -5.28 -11.92 18.77
CA VAL A 479 -5.08 -11.30 20.08
C VAL A 479 -4.22 -12.20 20.94
N TYR A 480 -3.15 -11.67 21.50
CA TYR A 480 -2.40 -12.38 22.51
C TYR A 480 -3.05 -12.18 23.89
N ASP A 481 -3.47 -13.28 24.49
CA ASP A 481 -3.97 -13.32 25.86
C ASP A 481 -2.81 -13.70 26.80
N ASP A 482 -2.26 -12.69 27.48
CA ASP A 482 -1.13 -12.86 28.38
C ASP A 482 -1.45 -13.75 29.59
N LYS A 483 -2.71 -13.78 30.04
CA LYS A 483 -3.11 -14.68 31.14
C LYS A 483 -3.14 -16.14 30.69
N ALA A 484 -3.60 -16.38 29.48
CA ALA A 484 -3.68 -17.74 28.91
C ALA A 484 -2.40 -18.15 28.18
N GLN A 485 -1.43 -17.25 27.99
CA GLN A 485 -0.16 -17.44 27.25
C GLN A 485 -0.39 -18.04 25.86
N ARG A 486 -1.36 -17.50 25.11
CA ARG A 486 -1.71 -17.97 23.77
C ARG A 486 -2.21 -16.84 22.89
N VAL A 487 -2.08 -17.03 21.58
CA VAL A 487 -2.77 -16.20 20.59
C VAL A 487 -4.13 -16.82 20.30
N VAL A 488 -5.18 -16.02 20.43
CA VAL A 488 -6.55 -16.37 20.02
C VAL A 488 -6.91 -15.62 18.76
N ARG A 489 -7.73 -16.22 17.91
CA ARG A 489 -8.24 -15.60 16.69
C ARG A 489 -9.75 -15.43 16.78
N TYR A 490 -10.21 -14.24 16.41
CA TYR A 490 -11.61 -13.93 16.22
C TYR A 490 -11.90 -13.80 14.74
N ARG A 491 -12.94 -14.49 14.27
CA ARG A 491 -13.38 -14.47 12.88
C ARG A 491 -14.90 -14.49 12.76
#